data_cbb2b00e68994c2521225a301637b5af
#
_entry.id   cbb2b00e68994c2521225a301637b5af
#
_cell.length_a   1.000
_cell.length_b   1.000
_cell.length_c   1.000
_cell.angle_alpha   90.00
_cell.angle_beta   90.00
_cell.angle_gamma   90.00
#
_symmetry.space_group_name_H-M   'P 1'
#
loop_
_entity.id
_entity.type
_entity.pdbx_description
1 polymer ?
#
loop_
_entity_poly.entity_id
_entity_poly.type
_entity_poly.pdbx_seq_one_letter_code
_entity_poly.pdbx_strand_id
1 'polypeptide(L)' 'MKPQDLRDMSDDELQHELAERRQELFNLRFQAATGAVENTARLKHAKREIARILTVRNERTATT' A
#
# COMPACT_ATOMS: atom_id res chain seq x y z
N MET A 1 6.35 -0.84 5.40
CA MET A 1 7.28 -1.90 4.91
C MET A 1 8.47 -1.30 4.19
N LYS A 2 9.63 -1.90 4.37
CA LYS A 2 10.82 -1.48 3.65
C LYS A 2 10.78 -2.03 2.23
N PRO A 3 11.30 -1.30 1.24
CA PRO A 3 11.32 -1.80 -0.15
C PRO A 3 12.03 -3.15 -0.31
N GLN A 4 13.04 -3.41 0.49
CA GLN A 4 13.76 -4.67 0.48
C GLN A 4 12.86 -5.85 0.87
N ASP A 5 12.02 -5.64 1.88
CA ASP A 5 11.08 -6.67 2.33
C ASP A 5 10.09 -7.01 1.22
N LEU A 6 9.63 -6.00 0.50
CA LEU A 6 8.72 -6.18 -0.63
C LEU A 6 9.37 -6.96 -1.77
N ARG A 7 10.65 -6.71 -2.02
CA ARG A 7 11.38 -7.42 -3.08
C ARG A 7 11.60 -8.89 -2.77
N ASP A 8 11.58 -9.25 -1.50
CA ASP A 8 11.72 -10.65 -1.06
C ASP A 8 10.40 -11.43 -1.13
N MET A 9 9.28 -10.76 -1.36
CA MET A 9 7.97 -11.40 -1.43
C MET A 9 7.69 -12.00 -2.80
N SER A 10 6.87 -13.06 -2.82
CA SER A 10 6.33 -13.62 -4.06
C SER A 10 5.29 -12.67 -4.66
N ASP A 11 4.94 -12.89 -5.93
CA ASP A 11 3.91 -12.08 -6.59
C ASP A 11 2.56 -12.19 -5.89
N ASP A 12 2.21 -13.39 -5.42
CA ASP A 12 0.96 -13.60 -4.68
C ASP A 12 0.97 -12.84 -3.36
N GLU A 13 2.10 -12.86 -2.66
CA GLU A 13 2.24 -12.11 -1.42
C GLU A 13 2.15 -10.61 -1.64
N LEU A 14 2.76 -10.10 -2.72
CA LEU A 14 2.68 -8.69 -3.07
C LEU A 14 1.24 -8.28 -3.38
N GLN A 15 0.52 -9.13 -4.11
CA GLN A 15 -0.88 -8.85 -4.44
C GLN A 15 -1.76 -8.83 -3.18
N HIS A 16 -1.50 -9.75 -2.26
CA HIS A 16 -2.21 -9.80 -0.99
C HIS A 16 -1.96 -8.54 -0.17
N GLU A 17 -0.70 -8.11 -0.06
CA GLU A 17 -0.34 -6.88 0.65
C GLU A 17 -0.98 -5.67 0.00
N LEU A 18 -1.00 -5.62 -1.32
CA LEU A 18 -1.64 -4.52 -2.06
C LEU A 18 -3.13 -4.44 -1.74
N ALA A 19 -3.82 -5.57 -1.73
CA ALA A 19 -5.24 -5.62 -1.41
C ALA A 19 -5.50 -5.14 0.01
N GLU A 20 -4.69 -5.57 0.98
CA GLU A 20 -4.81 -5.14 2.36
C GLU A 20 -4.56 -3.64 2.52
N ARG A 21 -3.51 -3.11 1.86
CA ARG A 21 -3.22 -1.68 1.94
C ARG A 21 -4.32 -0.83 1.30
N ARG A 22 -4.90 -1.30 0.20
CA ARG A 22 -6.02 -0.61 -0.45
C ARG A 22 -7.26 -0.59 0.45
N GLN A 23 -7.54 -1.70 1.13
CA GLN A 23 -8.65 -1.77 2.07
C GLN A 23 -8.43 -0.81 3.24
N GLU A 24 -7.22 -0.77 3.77
CA GLU A 24 -6.85 0.16 4.84
C GLU A 24 -7.05 1.61 4.40
N LEU A 25 -6.59 1.94 3.19
CA LEU A 25 -6.74 3.30 2.65
C LEU A 25 -8.21 3.65 2.48
N PHE A 26 -9.02 2.73 1.99
CA PHE A 26 -10.46 2.94 1.84
C PHE A 26 -11.10 3.25 3.20
N ASN A 27 -10.78 2.45 4.21
CA ASN A 27 -11.31 2.65 5.55
C ASN A 27 -10.88 3.99 6.14
N LEU A 28 -9.63 4.38 5.95
CA LEU A 28 -9.12 5.66 6.42
C LEU A 28 -9.79 6.84 5.72
N ARG A 29 -10.03 6.73 4.42
CA ARG A 29 -10.75 7.75 3.65
C ARG A 29 -12.19 7.89 4.13
N PHE A 30 -12.84 6.77 4.42
CA PHE A 30 -14.19 6.78 4.95
C PHE A 30 -14.23 7.47 6.31
N GLN A 31 -13.29 7.13 7.20
CA GLN A 31 -13.19 7.76 8.51
C GLN A 31 -12.93 9.26 8.39
N ALA A 32 -12.06 9.67 7.48
CA ALA A 32 -11.77 11.09 7.25
C ALA A 32 -13.01 11.83 6.77
N ALA A 33 -13.80 11.22 5.89
CA ALA A 33 -15.03 11.82 5.38
C ALA A 33 -16.08 12.03 6.49
N THR A 34 -16.07 11.17 7.50
CA THR A 34 -16.99 11.29 8.64
C THR A 34 -16.43 12.13 9.78
N GLY A 35 -15.20 12.63 9.64
CA GLY A 35 -14.54 13.42 10.68
C GLY A 35 -13.93 12.60 11.81
N ALA A 36 -13.88 11.27 11.68
CA ALA A 36 -13.35 10.39 12.71
C ALA A 36 -11.83 10.29 12.73
N VAL A 37 -11.15 10.73 11.67
CA VAL A 37 -9.69 10.71 11.59
C VAL A 37 -9.15 12.09 11.93
N GLU A 38 -8.35 12.15 12.99
CA GLU A 38 -7.72 13.40 13.42
C GLU A 38 -6.36 13.61 12.75
N ASN A 39 -5.71 12.52 12.32
CA ASN A 39 -4.35 12.59 11.80
C ASN A 39 -4.30 12.09 10.35
N THR A 40 -4.08 13.02 9.43
CA THR A 40 -3.98 12.73 8.00
C THR A 40 -2.68 12.03 7.61
N ALA A 41 -1.70 11.94 8.53
CA ALA A 41 -0.44 11.25 8.26
C ALA A 41 -0.67 9.77 7.95
N ARG A 42 -1.69 9.16 8.55
CA ARG A 42 -2.04 7.75 8.28
C ARG A 42 -2.47 7.54 6.83
N LEU A 43 -3.21 8.49 6.27
CA LEU A 43 -3.59 8.45 4.85
C LEU A 43 -2.37 8.51 3.94
N LYS A 44 -1.45 9.41 4.23
CA LYS A 44 -0.20 9.56 3.46
C LYS A 44 0.63 8.30 3.55
N HIS A 45 0.72 7.72 4.75
CA HIS A 45 1.48 6.48 4.97
C HIS A 45 0.89 5.33 4.14
N ALA A 46 -0.41 5.14 4.17
CA ALA A 46 -1.09 4.09 3.42
C ALA A 46 -0.87 4.27 1.91
N LYS A 47 -0.96 5.49 1.41
CA LYS A 47 -0.69 5.80 -0.01
C LYS A 47 0.73 5.46 -0.40
N ARG A 48 1.72 5.79 0.46
CA ARG A 48 3.13 5.47 0.21
C ARG A 48 3.36 3.97 0.16
N GLU A 49 2.74 3.22 1.07
CA GLU A 49 2.88 1.77 1.09
C GLU A 49 2.35 1.15 -0.20
N ILE A 50 1.20 1.62 -0.68
CA ILE A 50 0.62 1.17 -1.96
C ILE A 50 1.58 1.50 -3.10
N ALA A 51 2.12 2.72 -3.13
CA ALA A 51 3.04 3.15 -4.18
C ALA A 51 4.30 2.28 -4.21
N ARG A 52 4.85 1.91 -3.05
CA ARG A 52 6.01 1.05 -2.95
C ARG A 52 5.74 -0.35 -3.50
N ILE A 53 4.58 -0.92 -3.16
CA ILE A 53 4.19 -2.24 -3.65
C ILE A 53 4.04 -2.21 -5.17
N LEU A 54 3.38 -1.20 -5.70
CA LEU A 54 3.20 -1.04 -7.15
C LEU A 54 4.53 -0.86 -7.86
N THR A 55 5.46 -0.12 -7.26
CA THR A 55 6.80 0.08 -7.82
C THR A 55 7.54 -1.25 -7.95
N VAL A 56 7.52 -2.07 -6.90
CA VAL A 56 8.18 -3.38 -6.93
C VAL A 56 7.55 -4.29 -7.98
N ARG A 57 6.23 -4.30 -8.08
CA ARG A 57 5.52 -5.08 -9.11
C ARG A 57 5.92 -4.63 -10.52
N ASN A 58 6.01 -3.32 -10.73
CA ASN A 58 6.39 -2.76 -12.02
C ASN A 58 7.84 -3.10 -12.38
N GLU A 59 8.73 -3.09 -11.41
CA GLU A 59 10.12 -3.52 -11.61
C GLU A 59 10.19 -4.95 -12.14
N ARG A 60 9.40 -5.85 -11.58
CA ARG A 60 9.35 -7.25 -12.00
C ARG A 60 8.80 -7.40 -13.41
N THR A 61 7.74 -6.66 -13.73
CA THR A 61 7.15 -6.68 -15.06
C THR A 61 8.12 -6.12 -16.10
N ALA A 62 8.85 -5.07 -15.76
CA ALA A 62 9.81 -4.43 -16.67
C ALA A 62 11.03 -5.30 -16.98
N THR A 63 11.38 -6.23 -16.08
CA THR A 63 12.54 -7.11 -16.25
C THR A 63 12.22 -8.42 -16.95
N THR A 64 10.96 -8.70 -17.17
CA THR A 64 10.52 -9.87 -17.95
C THR A 64 10.21 -9.47 -19.38
#